data_4b7ee0ca44d03d9dff397d5258ba2cbe
#
_entry.id   4b7ee0ca44d03d9dff397d5258ba2cbe
#
_cell.length_a   1.000
_cell.length_b   1.000
_cell.length_c   1.000
_cell.angle_alpha   90.00
_cell.angle_beta   90.00
_cell.angle_gamma   90.00
#
_symmetry.space_group_name_H-M   'P 1'
#
loop_
_entity.id
_entity.type
_entity.pdbx_description
1 polymer ?
#
loop_
_entity_poly.entity_id
_entity_poly.type
_entity_poly.pdbx_seq_one_letter_code
_entity_poly.pdbx_strand_id
1 'polypeptide(L)'
;MIWLEFAAALLLGYAFIMFLLFVFQARLFFSPTYYRDEEKFIDIQEFLTPLALPAEDETLLEGILYEPYQEALQGQGGSQKIILYFGGVQQDSVALVEKFASHYPDMPFITYNYRGYGKSEGKPTQDKLFVDAMHIYDDLIIRYNYKPEDIILMGYSLGSGVASFLGSQRQVKEILLIAPYDSVYEVLKKRYPFSGIHWILKNKFPSIDFVPRINVPVHIYAGSDDKVVNIKHAKMLKNCVNNLAGFYEYGNVGHNDILFNPDVVTHIKEIINNFDKEDEK
;
A
#
# COMPACT_ATOMS: atom_id res chain seq x y z
N MET A 1 -9.57 -53.04 -3.23
CA MET A 1 -8.53 -52.80 -2.19
C MET A 1 -7.49 -51.81 -2.77
N ILE A 2 -6.72 -52.15 -3.78
CA ILE A 2 -5.67 -51.28 -4.37
C ILE A 2 -6.16 -49.87 -4.77
N TRP A 3 -7.33 -49.73 -5.36
CA TRP A 3 -7.89 -48.39 -5.72
C TRP A 3 -8.24 -47.52 -4.51
N LEU A 4 -8.66 -48.14 -3.40
CA LEU A 4 -8.95 -47.39 -2.17
C LEU A 4 -7.65 -46.92 -1.49
N GLU A 5 -6.61 -47.75 -1.50
CA GLU A 5 -5.30 -47.37 -0.98
C GLU A 5 -4.65 -46.27 -1.81
N PHE A 6 -4.79 -46.35 -3.13
CA PHE A 6 -4.30 -45.30 -4.02
C PHE A 6 -5.05 -43.96 -3.83
N ALA A 7 -6.39 -44.00 -3.72
CA ALA A 7 -7.20 -42.82 -3.43
C ALA A 7 -6.86 -42.21 -2.06
N ALA A 8 -6.65 -43.05 -1.02
CA ALA A 8 -6.22 -42.59 0.29
C ALA A 8 -4.85 -41.92 0.26
N ALA A 9 -3.89 -42.49 -0.50
CA ALA A 9 -2.56 -41.89 -0.67
C ALA A 9 -2.62 -40.52 -1.36
N LEU A 10 -3.46 -40.36 -2.39
CA LEU A 10 -3.68 -39.08 -3.06
C LEU A 10 -4.29 -38.04 -2.13
N LEU A 11 -5.28 -38.41 -1.31
CA LEU A 11 -5.90 -37.53 -0.34
C LEU A 11 -4.93 -37.10 0.74
N LEU A 12 -4.12 -38.01 1.26
CA LEU A 12 -3.08 -37.68 2.24
C LEU A 12 -2.00 -36.77 1.65
N GLY A 13 -1.57 -37.03 0.41
CA GLY A 13 -0.65 -36.17 -0.30
C GLY A 13 -1.19 -34.75 -0.51
N TYR A 14 -2.46 -34.64 -0.92
CA TYR A 14 -3.15 -33.35 -1.05
C TYR A 14 -3.24 -32.61 0.29
N ALA A 15 -3.68 -33.31 1.35
CA ALA A 15 -3.77 -32.73 2.69
C ALA A 15 -2.41 -32.25 3.21
N PHE A 16 -1.33 -33.01 2.93
CA PHE A 16 0.02 -32.60 3.28
C PHE A 16 0.48 -31.35 2.53
N ILE A 17 0.22 -31.26 1.22
CA ILE A 17 0.52 -30.06 0.43
C ILE A 17 -0.26 -28.85 0.99
N MET A 18 -1.55 -29.01 1.29
CA MET A 18 -2.38 -27.96 1.88
C MET A 18 -1.86 -27.52 3.25
N PHE A 19 -1.39 -28.44 4.06
CA PHE A 19 -0.74 -28.14 5.33
C PHE A 19 0.55 -27.34 5.14
N LEU A 20 1.41 -27.72 4.20
CA LEU A 20 2.61 -26.95 3.87
C LEU A 20 2.28 -25.54 3.40
N LEU A 21 1.31 -25.39 2.50
CA LEU A 21 0.83 -24.09 2.03
C LEU A 21 0.29 -23.24 3.19
N PHE A 22 -0.46 -23.85 4.11
CA PHE A 22 -0.97 -23.16 5.30
C PHE A 22 0.15 -22.67 6.22
N VAL A 23 1.18 -23.48 6.44
CA VAL A 23 2.30 -23.12 7.33
C VAL A 23 3.18 -22.05 6.70
N PHE A 24 3.47 -22.18 5.40
CA PHE A 24 4.45 -21.32 4.71
C PHE A 24 3.81 -20.18 3.92
N GLN A 25 2.48 -20.00 3.97
CA GLN A 25 1.77 -19.00 3.15
C GLN A 25 2.32 -17.57 3.30
N ALA A 26 2.68 -17.14 4.50
CA ALA A 26 3.23 -15.82 4.72
C ALA A 26 4.55 -15.63 3.97
N ARG A 27 5.45 -16.65 4.02
CA ARG A 27 6.72 -16.61 3.29
C ARG A 27 6.56 -16.68 1.78
N LEU A 28 5.50 -17.34 1.31
CA LEU A 28 5.19 -17.44 -0.13
C LEU A 28 4.50 -16.18 -0.66
N PHE A 29 3.73 -15.51 0.18
CA PHE A 29 2.98 -14.32 -0.18
C PHE A 29 3.82 -13.05 -0.05
N PHE A 30 4.43 -12.83 1.11
CA PHE A 30 5.32 -11.71 1.34
C PHE A 30 6.70 -12.04 0.76
N SER A 31 7.12 -11.24 -0.19
CA SER A 31 8.40 -11.38 -0.88
C SER A 31 9.24 -10.13 -0.64
N PRO A 32 9.86 -10.00 0.56
CA PRO A 32 10.64 -8.82 0.88
C PRO A 32 11.79 -8.67 -0.10
N THR A 33 11.92 -7.48 -0.64
CA THR A 33 13.01 -7.10 -1.54
C THR A 33 13.97 -6.22 -0.74
N TYR A 34 15.24 -6.55 -0.80
CA TYR A 34 16.32 -5.82 -0.14
C TYR A 34 17.15 -5.12 -1.23
N TYR A 35 16.64 -3.99 -1.75
CA TYR A 35 17.40 -3.18 -2.69
C TYR A 35 17.87 -1.92 -1.99
N ARG A 36 19.17 -1.85 -1.70
CA ARG A 36 19.82 -0.60 -1.35
C ARG A 36 21.17 -0.47 -2.02
N ASP A 37 21.23 0.43 -2.99
CA ASP A 37 22.45 1.19 -3.28
C ASP A 37 22.37 2.46 -2.42
N GLU A 38 23.05 2.49 -1.29
CA GLU A 38 23.11 3.65 -0.39
C GLU A 38 23.71 4.89 -1.07
N GLU A 39 24.38 4.71 -2.20
CA GLU A 39 25.01 5.77 -3.00
C GLU A 39 24.00 6.59 -3.84
N LYS A 40 22.74 6.17 -3.96
CA LYS A 40 21.78 6.80 -4.90
C LYS A 40 21.05 8.03 -4.38
N PHE A 41 21.07 8.31 -3.07
CA PHE A 41 20.35 9.43 -2.49
C PHE A 41 21.10 10.76 -2.43
N ILE A 42 22.23 10.88 -3.14
CA ILE A 42 23.17 12.02 -2.99
C ILE A 42 22.51 13.35 -3.31
N ASP A 43 21.70 13.41 -4.36
CA ASP A 43 21.11 14.68 -4.86
C ASP A 43 19.95 15.22 -4.00
N ILE A 44 19.31 14.39 -3.17
CA ILE A 44 18.19 14.78 -2.33
C ILE A 44 18.42 14.54 -0.83
N GLN A 45 19.65 14.21 -0.45
CA GLN A 45 19.99 13.79 0.93
C GLN A 45 19.63 14.85 1.97
N GLU A 46 19.76 16.12 1.66
CA GLU A 46 19.43 17.24 2.55
C GLU A 46 17.93 17.34 2.88
N PHE A 47 17.06 16.77 2.02
CA PHE A 47 15.62 16.74 2.18
C PHE A 47 15.09 15.43 2.80
N LEU A 48 15.99 14.51 3.15
CA LEU A 48 15.64 13.19 3.66
C LEU A 48 15.92 13.08 5.16
N THR A 49 14.91 12.66 5.91
CA THR A 49 15.04 12.28 7.31
C THR A 49 14.80 10.78 7.47
N PRO A 50 15.84 9.97 7.76
CA PRO A 50 15.65 8.56 8.10
C PRO A 50 14.84 8.42 9.39
N LEU A 51 13.87 7.49 9.37
CA LEU A 51 12.97 7.25 10.47
C LEU A 51 13.13 5.84 11.02
N ALA A 52 12.94 5.73 12.34
CA ALA A 52 12.83 4.47 13.05
C ALA A 52 11.67 4.57 14.03
N LEU A 53 10.63 3.77 13.81
CA LEU A 53 9.42 3.77 14.64
C LEU A 53 9.29 2.42 15.33
N PRO A 54 9.37 2.35 16.66
CA PRO A 54 8.99 1.14 17.40
C PRO A 54 7.48 0.92 17.26
N ALA A 55 7.08 -0.22 16.72
CA ALA A 55 5.68 -0.65 16.70
C ALA A 55 5.19 -1.00 18.13
N GLU A 56 3.91 -1.27 18.30
CA GLU A 56 3.32 -1.60 19.62
C GLU A 56 3.99 -2.78 20.32
N ASP A 57 4.55 -3.73 19.57
CA ASP A 57 5.29 -4.90 20.09
C ASP A 57 6.81 -4.67 20.06
N GLU A 58 7.26 -3.42 20.08
CA GLU A 58 8.66 -2.98 20.06
C GLU A 58 9.44 -3.37 18.80
N THR A 59 8.81 -3.99 17.81
CA THR A 59 9.44 -4.27 16.50
C THR A 59 9.80 -2.96 15.81
N LEU A 60 11.06 -2.79 15.42
CA LEU A 60 11.51 -1.56 14.80
C LEU A 60 11.14 -1.52 13.32
N LEU A 61 10.38 -0.47 12.94
CA LEU A 61 10.03 -0.19 11.56
C LEU A 61 10.96 0.88 11.00
N GLU A 62 11.56 0.60 9.87
CA GLU A 62 12.35 1.55 9.12
C GLU A 62 11.46 2.40 8.24
N GLY A 63 11.69 3.71 8.25
CA GLY A 63 10.98 4.65 7.41
C GLY A 63 11.88 5.73 6.85
N ILE A 64 11.29 6.60 6.04
CA ILE A 64 11.90 7.79 5.47
C ILE A 64 10.84 8.87 5.32
N LEU A 65 11.25 10.10 5.65
CA LEU A 65 10.49 11.31 5.39
C LEU A 65 11.27 12.14 4.37
N TYR A 66 10.60 12.56 3.31
CA TYR A 66 11.07 13.54 2.33
C TYR A 66 10.32 14.84 2.54
N GLU A 67 11.08 15.91 2.80
CA GLU A 67 10.54 17.27 2.99
C GLU A 67 11.28 18.24 2.06
N PRO A 68 10.70 18.61 0.92
CA PRO A 68 11.36 19.44 -0.10
C PRO A 68 11.65 20.88 0.33
N TYR A 69 10.98 21.38 1.39
CA TYR A 69 11.08 22.77 1.83
C TYR A 69 11.23 22.88 3.35
N GLN A 70 12.47 22.81 3.85
CA GLN A 70 12.74 23.04 5.29
C GLN A 70 12.45 24.47 5.75
N GLU A 71 12.49 25.46 4.86
CA GLU A 71 12.24 26.88 5.20
C GLU A 71 10.76 27.22 5.34
N ALA A 72 9.87 26.48 4.69
CA ALA A 72 8.41 26.72 4.77
C ALA A 72 7.81 26.36 6.15
N LEU A 73 8.45 25.47 6.91
CA LEU A 73 7.97 25.06 8.24
C LEU A 73 8.22 26.09 9.32
N GLN A 74 9.08 27.10 9.12
CA GLN A 74 9.46 28.07 10.16
C GLN A 74 8.67 29.37 10.19
N GLY A 75 7.76 29.63 9.25
CA GLY A 75 7.22 30.98 9.17
C GLY A 75 5.81 31.22 8.67
N GLN A 76 5.15 30.27 8.07
CA GLN A 76 3.77 30.47 7.59
C GLN A 76 2.91 29.30 8.05
N GLY A 77 1.91 29.57 8.87
CA GLY A 77 0.94 28.59 9.40
C GLY A 77 -0.02 28.04 8.32
N GLY A 78 0.52 27.66 7.18
CA GLY A 78 -0.18 26.92 6.12
C GLY A 78 -0.06 25.43 6.38
N SER A 79 -1.18 24.74 6.38
CA SER A 79 -1.28 23.28 6.46
C SER A 79 -0.52 22.66 5.29
N GLN A 80 0.63 22.02 5.58
CA GLN A 80 1.43 21.36 4.56
C GLN A 80 0.94 19.94 4.37
N LYS A 81 0.41 19.64 3.19
CA LYS A 81 -0.05 18.29 2.85
C LYS A 81 1.11 17.30 2.81
N ILE A 82 0.84 16.05 3.17
CA ILE A 82 1.81 14.97 3.12
C ILE A 82 1.19 13.72 2.52
N ILE A 83 1.95 13.03 1.68
CA ILE A 83 1.58 11.68 1.22
C ILE A 83 2.10 10.65 2.21
N LEU A 84 1.19 9.90 2.85
CA LEU A 84 1.52 8.68 3.56
C LEU A 84 1.35 7.49 2.60
N TYR A 85 2.48 6.88 2.22
CA TYR A 85 2.54 5.84 1.21
C TYR A 85 2.66 4.44 1.79
N PHE A 86 1.89 3.51 1.22
CA PHE A 86 1.97 2.08 1.47
C PHE A 86 2.32 1.33 0.19
N GLY A 87 3.44 0.63 0.21
CA GLY A 87 4.02 -0.03 -0.95
C GLY A 87 3.38 -1.37 -1.33
N GLY A 88 3.79 -1.89 -2.48
CA GLY A 88 3.43 -3.23 -2.95
C GLY A 88 4.19 -4.34 -2.22
N VAL A 89 3.77 -5.60 -2.47
CA VAL A 89 4.30 -6.80 -1.80
C VAL A 89 5.78 -7.10 -2.10
N GLN A 90 6.35 -6.50 -3.13
CA GLN A 90 7.76 -6.68 -3.53
C GLN A 90 8.55 -5.37 -3.50
N GLN A 91 8.08 -4.38 -2.72
CA GLN A 91 8.73 -3.07 -2.69
C GLN A 91 9.47 -2.85 -1.38
N ASP A 92 10.71 -2.39 -1.48
CA ASP A 92 11.36 -1.59 -0.44
C ASP A 92 10.88 -0.14 -0.62
N SER A 93 9.90 0.26 0.20
CA SER A 93 9.25 1.57 0.06
C SER A 93 10.20 2.72 0.37
N VAL A 94 11.14 2.52 1.31
CA VAL A 94 12.18 3.49 1.65
C VAL A 94 13.10 3.72 0.46
N ALA A 95 13.48 2.67 -0.26
CA ALA A 95 14.33 2.79 -1.45
C ALA A 95 13.63 3.51 -2.63
N LEU A 96 12.30 3.65 -2.61
CA LEU A 96 11.55 4.36 -3.65
C LEU A 96 11.53 5.88 -3.46
N VAL A 97 11.99 6.41 -2.32
CA VAL A 97 11.88 7.84 -2.00
C VAL A 97 12.49 8.75 -3.05
N GLU A 98 13.66 8.40 -3.62
CA GLU A 98 14.30 9.17 -4.69
C GLU A 98 13.40 9.28 -5.92
N LYS A 99 12.79 8.16 -6.29
CA LYS A 99 11.87 8.13 -7.42
C LYS A 99 10.60 8.94 -7.14
N PHE A 100 10.09 8.91 -5.90
CA PHE A 100 9.00 9.79 -5.49
C PHE A 100 9.39 11.26 -5.55
N ALA A 101 10.54 11.64 -4.99
CA ALA A 101 11.03 13.00 -5.05
C ALA A 101 11.22 13.52 -6.48
N SER A 102 11.70 12.67 -7.40
CA SER A 102 11.84 13.04 -8.82
C SER A 102 10.50 13.27 -9.53
N HIS A 103 9.44 12.57 -9.14
CA HIS A 103 8.11 12.69 -9.73
C HIS A 103 7.25 13.72 -9.00
N TYR A 104 7.42 13.90 -7.70
CA TYR A 104 6.66 14.81 -6.84
C TYR A 104 7.60 15.71 -6.04
N PRO A 105 8.41 16.58 -6.71
CA PRO A 105 9.48 17.31 -6.05
C PRO A 105 9.01 18.29 -4.98
N ASP A 106 7.77 18.76 -5.09
CA ASP A 106 7.18 19.77 -4.21
C ASP A 106 6.28 19.17 -3.11
N MET A 107 6.20 17.82 -3.02
CA MET A 107 5.25 17.15 -2.15
C MET A 107 5.97 16.37 -1.05
N PRO A 108 5.75 16.71 0.23
CA PRO A 108 6.21 15.90 1.34
C PRO A 108 5.67 14.48 1.25
N PHE A 109 6.54 13.55 1.57
CA PHE A 109 6.27 12.13 1.41
C PHE A 109 6.85 11.34 2.58
N ILE A 110 6.06 10.48 3.19
CA ILE A 110 6.50 9.59 4.25
C ILE A 110 6.09 8.17 3.94
N THR A 111 6.99 7.25 4.21
CA THR A 111 6.72 5.82 4.10
C THR A 111 7.52 5.02 5.11
N TYR A 112 7.02 3.84 5.44
CA TYR A 112 7.73 2.85 6.23
C TYR A 112 7.75 1.51 5.48
N ASN A 113 8.87 0.81 5.60
CA ASN A 113 8.96 -0.56 5.15
C ASN A 113 8.12 -1.47 6.05
N TYR A 114 7.36 -2.38 5.44
CA TYR A 114 6.65 -3.40 6.21
C TYR A 114 7.63 -4.24 7.03
N ARG A 115 7.13 -4.86 8.08
CA ARG A 115 7.90 -5.82 8.89
C ARG A 115 8.62 -6.83 8.00
N GLY A 116 9.93 -7.02 8.23
CA GLY A 116 10.78 -7.91 7.44
C GLY A 116 11.18 -7.39 6.06
N TYR A 117 10.84 -6.14 5.70
CA TYR A 117 11.27 -5.48 4.47
C TYR A 117 12.35 -4.45 4.78
N GLY A 118 13.29 -4.24 3.84
CA GLY A 118 14.42 -3.34 4.06
C GLY A 118 15.14 -3.64 5.37
N LYS A 119 15.24 -2.63 6.24
CA LYS A 119 15.82 -2.78 7.60
C LYS A 119 14.74 -2.93 8.70
N SER A 120 13.46 -3.01 8.34
CA SER A 120 12.40 -3.28 9.30
C SER A 120 12.51 -4.69 9.87
N GLU A 121 12.36 -4.80 11.17
CA GLU A 121 12.40 -6.07 11.87
C GLU A 121 11.08 -6.87 11.74
N GLY A 122 11.04 -8.06 12.31
CA GLY A 122 9.84 -8.87 12.48
C GLY A 122 9.40 -9.63 11.23
N LYS A 123 8.14 -10.04 11.22
CA LYS A 123 7.53 -10.83 10.14
C LYS A 123 6.19 -10.23 9.75
N PRO A 124 5.91 -10.06 8.45
CA PRO A 124 4.68 -9.46 7.99
C PRO A 124 3.50 -10.44 8.13
N THR A 125 2.37 -9.90 8.58
CA THR A 125 1.03 -10.50 8.49
C THR A 125 0.03 -9.38 8.25
N GLN A 126 -1.14 -9.69 7.70
CA GLN A 126 -2.20 -8.70 7.49
C GLN A 126 -2.49 -7.90 8.77
N ASP A 127 -2.72 -8.58 9.88
CA ASP A 127 -3.13 -7.94 11.13
C ASP A 127 -2.02 -7.00 11.66
N LYS A 128 -0.76 -7.42 11.55
CA LYS A 128 0.37 -6.59 11.96
C LYS A 128 0.54 -5.37 11.04
N LEU A 129 0.40 -5.54 9.73
CA LEU A 129 0.47 -4.41 8.79
C LEU A 129 -0.65 -3.39 9.06
N PHE A 130 -1.82 -3.85 9.44
CA PHE A 130 -2.95 -2.97 9.78
C PHE A 130 -2.71 -2.21 11.08
N VAL A 131 -2.21 -2.88 12.12
CA VAL A 131 -1.84 -2.24 13.39
C VAL A 131 -0.70 -1.25 13.18
N ASP A 132 0.33 -1.64 12.43
CA ASP A 132 1.45 -0.75 12.10
C ASP A 132 0.98 0.50 11.33
N ALA A 133 0.07 0.34 10.37
CA ALA A 133 -0.46 1.47 9.61
C ALA A 133 -1.21 2.49 10.49
N MET A 134 -2.00 2.00 11.46
CA MET A 134 -2.64 2.89 12.45
C MET A 134 -1.60 3.59 13.32
N HIS A 135 -0.60 2.85 13.79
CA HIS A 135 0.46 3.41 14.64
C HIS A 135 1.31 4.46 13.89
N ILE A 136 1.65 4.21 12.63
CA ILE A 136 2.34 5.18 11.76
C ILE A 136 1.49 6.45 11.58
N TYR A 137 0.19 6.31 11.34
CA TYR A 137 -0.71 7.44 11.21
C TYR A 137 -0.80 8.24 12.53
N ASP A 138 -0.98 7.55 13.65
CA ASP A 138 -1.07 8.21 14.97
C ASP A 138 0.26 8.91 15.32
N ASP A 139 1.42 8.36 14.91
CA ASP A 139 2.73 9.00 15.05
C ASP A 139 2.84 10.30 14.23
N LEU A 140 2.30 10.31 13.00
CA LEU A 140 2.24 11.53 12.17
C LEU A 140 1.46 12.65 12.86
N ILE A 141 0.33 12.34 13.49
CA ILE A 141 -0.48 13.30 14.22
C ILE A 141 0.26 13.81 15.47
N ILE A 142 0.83 12.90 16.26
CA ILE A 142 1.36 13.23 17.60
C ILE A 142 2.77 13.83 17.51
N ARG A 143 3.65 13.23 16.73
CA ARG A 143 5.08 13.62 16.69
C ARG A 143 5.35 14.72 15.67
N TYR A 144 4.70 14.63 14.49
CA TYR A 144 4.93 15.58 13.39
C TYR A 144 3.86 16.65 13.30
N ASN A 145 2.81 16.59 14.17
CA ASN A 145 1.74 17.58 14.26
C ASN A 145 0.96 17.82 12.95
N TYR A 146 0.93 16.80 12.05
CA TYR A 146 0.05 16.85 10.89
C TYR A 146 -1.41 16.73 11.32
N LYS A 147 -2.31 17.38 10.61
CA LYS A 147 -3.74 17.23 10.86
C LYS A 147 -4.32 16.17 9.90
N PRO A 148 -5.45 15.53 10.24
CA PRO A 148 -6.12 14.58 9.36
C PRO A 148 -6.38 15.12 7.95
N GLU A 149 -6.78 16.39 7.85
CA GLU A 149 -7.06 17.10 6.58
C GLU A 149 -5.82 17.38 5.73
N ASP A 150 -4.62 17.13 6.24
CA ASP A 150 -3.35 17.31 5.54
C ASP A 150 -2.81 16.00 4.98
N ILE A 151 -3.32 14.86 5.44
CA ILE A 151 -2.80 13.54 5.11
C ILE A 151 -3.52 12.95 3.92
N ILE A 152 -2.76 12.68 2.86
CA ILE A 152 -3.21 11.95 1.66
C ILE A 152 -2.70 10.52 1.78
N LEU A 153 -3.59 9.51 1.82
CA LEU A 153 -3.17 8.12 1.76
C LEU A 153 -2.93 7.70 0.31
N MET A 154 -1.75 7.17 0.03
CA MET A 154 -1.45 6.56 -1.25
C MET A 154 -1.09 5.09 -1.06
N GLY A 155 -1.87 4.18 -1.64
CA GLY A 155 -1.62 2.74 -1.56
C GLY A 155 -1.45 2.11 -2.93
N TYR A 156 -0.33 1.40 -3.13
CA TYR A 156 -0.06 0.68 -4.38
C TYR A 156 -0.15 -0.82 -4.18
N SER A 157 -0.89 -1.52 -5.05
CA SER A 157 -1.01 -2.98 -5.03
C SER A 157 -1.39 -3.48 -3.63
N LEU A 158 -0.55 -4.28 -2.93
CA LEU A 158 -0.80 -4.70 -1.54
C LEU A 158 -1.13 -3.51 -0.64
N GLY A 159 -0.41 -2.40 -0.79
CA GLY A 159 -0.61 -1.18 -0.01
C GLY A 159 -1.97 -0.53 -0.22
N SER A 160 -2.65 -0.79 -1.34
CA SER A 160 -4.03 -0.31 -1.53
C SER A 160 -5.00 -0.91 -0.51
N GLY A 161 -4.77 -2.16 -0.12
CA GLY A 161 -5.53 -2.82 0.96
C GLY A 161 -5.23 -2.23 2.34
N VAL A 162 -3.96 -1.89 2.60
CA VAL A 162 -3.54 -1.23 3.85
C VAL A 162 -4.13 0.19 3.93
N ALA A 163 -4.04 0.97 2.85
CA ALA A 163 -4.63 2.31 2.76
C ALA A 163 -6.15 2.28 2.90
N SER A 164 -6.83 1.30 2.28
CA SER A 164 -8.29 1.11 2.44
C SER A 164 -8.67 0.78 3.88
N PHE A 165 -7.91 -0.08 4.55
CA PHE A 165 -8.12 -0.37 5.97
C PHE A 165 -7.94 0.89 6.81
N LEU A 166 -6.80 1.57 6.69
CA LEU A 166 -6.48 2.77 7.47
C LEU A 166 -7.53 3.86 7.26
N GLY A 167 -7.90 4.16 6.02
CA GLY A 167 -8.93 5.15 5.71
C GLY A 167 -10.33 4.79 6.20
N SER A 168 -10.60 3.49 6.48
CA SER A 168 -11.83 3.06 7.16
C SER A 168 -11.80 3.25 8.68
N GLN A 169 -10.62 3.52 9.28
CA GLN A 169 -10.38 3.64 10.72
C GLN A 169 -9.97 5.04 11.15
N ARG A 170 -9.42 5.86 10.27
CA ARG A 170 -8.89 7.19 10.54
C ARG A 170 -9.39 8.19 9.50
N GLN A 171 -9.55 9.44 9.92
CA GLN A 171 -9.82 10.53 9.01
C GLN A 171 -8.54 10.96 8.28
N VAL A 172 -8.69 11.24 7.00
CA VAL A 172 -7.61 11.75 6.13
C VAL A 172 -8.21 12.72 5.13
N LYS A 173 -7.40 13.43 4.35
CA LYS A 173 -7.92 14.32 3.31
C LYS A 173 -8.58 13.52 2.19
N GLU A 174 -7.86 12.55 1.64
CA GLU A 174 -8.33 11.67 0.57
C GLU A 174 -7.45 10.43 0.41
N ILE A 175 -7.87 9.53 -0.46
CA ILE A 175 -7.20 8.24 -0.68
C ILE A 175 -6.98 7.99 -2.16
N LEU A 176 -5.72 7.68 -2.52
CA LEU A 176 -5.28 7.32 -3.86
C LEU A 176 -4.97 5.81 -3.89
N LEU A 177 -5.80 5.01 -4.55
CA LEU A 177 -5.62 3.57 -4.68
C LEU A 177 -5.08 3.23 -6.07
N ILE A 178 -3.82 2.77 -6.14
CA ILE A 178 -3.11 2.48 -7.39
C ILE A 178 -3.00 0.97 -7.57
N ALA A 179 -3.49 0.46 -8.71
CA ALA A 179 -3.62 -0.97 -9.00
C ALA A 179 -4.31 -1.77 -7.86
N PRO A 180 -5.47 -1.30 -7.35
CA PRO A 180 -6.11 -1.91 -6.20
C PRO A 180 -6.84 -3.21 -6.56
N TYR A 181 -7.16 -3.96 -5.52
CA TYR A 181 -7.92 -5.21 -5.58
C TYR A 181 -9.07 -5.20 -4.56
N ASP A 182 -10.07 -6.01 -4.83
CA ASP A 182 -11.20 -6.27 -3.91
C ASP A 182 -10.77 -7.10 -2.69
N SER A 183 -10.01 -8.18 -2.92
CA SER A 183 -9.28 -8.91 -1.88
C SER A 183 -8.14 -9.74 -2.49
N VAL A 184 -7.10 -9.99 -1.71
CA VAL A 184 -6.02 -10.93 -2.10
C VAL A 184 -6.60 -12.32 -2.34
N TYR A 185 -7.61 -12.71 -1.57
CA TYR A 185 -8.30 -13.98 -1.76
C TYR A 185 -8.90 -14.12 -3.19
N GLU A 186 -9.64 -13.13 -3.67
CA GLU A 186 -10.26 -13.18 -5.01
C GLU A 186 -9.22 -13.15 -6.14
N VAL A 187 -8.12 -12.42 -5.97
CA VAL A 187 -6.98 -12.42 -6.92
C VAL A 187 -6.37 -13.83 -7.01
N LEU A 188 -6.07 -14.45 -5.87
CA LEU A 188 -5.43 -15.77 -5.82
C LEU A 188 -6.36 -16.91 -6.21
N LYS A 189 -7.64 -16.85 -5.83
CA LYS A 189 -8.66 -17.84 -6.19
C LYS A 189 -8.75 -18.07 -7.70
N LYS A 190 -8.67 -16.98 -8.48
CA LYS A 190 -8.66 -17.08 -9.94
C LYS A 190 -7.39 -17.74 -10.46
N ARG A 191 -6.25 -17.49 -9.84
CA ARG A 191 -4.96 -18.06 -10.23
C ARG A 191 -4.81 -19.53 -9.82
N TYR A 192 -5.47 -19.93 -8.73
CA TYR A 192 -5.39 -21.26 -8.11
C TYR A 192 -6.77 -21.82 -7.78
N PRO A 193 -7.65 -22.08 -8.78
CA PRO A 193 -9.07 -22.35 -8.56
C PRO A 193 -9.35 -23.66 -7.77
N PHE A 194 -8.43 -24.63 -7.80
CA PHE A 194 -8.60 -25.92 -7.12
C PHE A 194 -7.75 -26.08 -5.85
N SER A 195 -7.13 -25.01 -5.38
CA SER A 195 -6.16 -25.07 -4.28
C SER A 195 -6.76 -25.13 -2.89
N GLY A 196 -8.07 -25.07 -2.73
CA GLY A 196 -8.70 -24.95 -1.39
C GLY A 196 -8.26 -23.69 -0.62
N ILE A 197 -7.74 -22.67 -1.31
CA ILE A 197 -7.15 -21.44 -0.74
C ILE A 197 -8.11 -20.71 0.21
N HIS A 198 -9.42 -20.87 0.00
CA HIS A 198 -10.46 -20.32 0.87
C HIS A 198 -10.28 -20.72 2.34
N TRP A 199 -9.89 -21.97 2.57
CA TRP A 199 -9.78 -22.55 3.90
C TRP A 199 -8.45 -22.22 4.60
N ILE A 200 -7.41 -21.94 3.82
CA ILE A 200 -6.05 -21.82 4.35
C ILE A 200 -5.52 -20.38 4.37
N LEU A 201 -6.03 -19.48 3.52
CA LEU A 201 -5.50 -18.12 3.40
C LEU A 201 -5.84 -17.28 4.64
N LYS A 202 -4.80 -16.85 5.35
CA LYS A 202 -4.90 -15.96 6.52
C LYS A 202 -4.88 -14.49 6.11
N ASN A 203 -3.99 -14.13 5.18
CA ASN A 203 -3.76 -12.75 4.74
C ASN A 203 -4.69 -12.42 3.55
N LYS A 204 -5.95 -12.15 3.80
CA LYS A 204 -6.98 -11.94 2.76
C LYS A 204 -7.01 -10.52 2.22
N PHE A 205 -6.63 -9.55 3.03
CA PHE A 205 -6.69 -8.11 2.74
C PHE A 205 -8.00 -7.72 2.03
N PRO A 206 -9.14 -7.83 2.71
CA PRO A 206 -10.46 -7.65 2.09
C PRO A 206 -10.78 -6.16 1.92
N SER A 207 -10.18 -5.49 0.93
CA SER A 207 -10.39 -4.07 0.65
C SER A 207 -11.87 -3.75 0.44
N ILE A 208 -12.61 -4.69 -0.14
CA ILE A 208 -14.05 -4.57 -0.40
C ILE A 208 -14.87 -4.37 0.88
N ASP A 209 -14.39 -4.86 2.03
CA ASP A 209 -15.08 -4.71 3.33
C ASP A 209 -14.73 -3.36 3.99
N PHE A 210 -13.68 -2.69 3.55
CA PHE A 210 -13.21 -1.43 4.13
C PHE A 210 -13.75 -0.21 3.38
N VAL A 211 -13.70 -0.22 2.04
CA VAL A 211 -14.03 0.95 1.23
C VAL A 211 -15.46 1.49 1.43
N PRO A 212 -16.50 0.69 1.80
CA PRO A 212 -17.81 1.26 2.11
C PRO A 212 -17.85 2.13 3.37
N ARG A 213 -16.82 2.04 4.23
CA ARG A 213 -16.71 2.83 5.48
C ARG A 213 -15.87 4.09 5.32
N ILE A 214 -15.31 4.31 4.14
CA ILE A 214 -14.51 5.49 3.83
C ILE A 214 -15.45 6.62 3.43
N ASN A 215 -15.37 7.75 4.14
CA ASN A 215 -16.23 8.92 3.90
C ASN A 215 -15.50 10.05 3.14
N VAL A 216 -14.19 9.95 3.00
CA VAL A 216 -13.38 10.93 2.25
C VAL A 216 -13.29 10.56 0.77
N PRO A 217 -12.92 11.49 -0.13
CA PRO A 217 -12.77 11.21 -1.55
C PRO A 217 -11.79 10.06 -1.81
N VAL A 218 -12.18 9.11 -2.68
CA VAL A 218 -11.35 7.99 -3.10
C VAL A 218 -11.14 8.04 -4.60
N HIS A 219 -9.88 8.02 -5.03
CA HIS A 219 -9.45 7.93 -6.42
C HIS A 219 -8.87 6.55 -6.70
N ILE A 220 -9.30 5.91 -7.78
CA ILE A 220 -8.83 4.58 -8.18
C ILE A 220 -8.14 4.66 -9.53
N TYR A 221 -6.89 4.19 -9.59
CA TYR A 221 -6.05 4.13 -10.78
C TYR A 221 -5.80 2.68 -11.17
N ALA A 222 -6.16 2.30 -12.40
CA ALA A 222 -6.04 0.91 -12.86
C ALA A 222 -5.50 0.83 -14.29
N GLY A 223 -4.54 -0.06 -14.51
CA GLY A 223 -3.99 -0.37 -15.83
C GLY A 223 -4.82 -1.45 -16.55
N SER A 224 -5.11 -1.25 -17.84
CA SER A 224 -5.87 -2.25 -18.62
C SER A 224 -5.08 -3.54 -18.86
N ASP A 225 -3.74 -3.44 -18.92
CA ASP A 225 -2.82 -4.55 -19.18
C ASP A 225 -2.22 -5.16 -17.90
N ASP A 226 -2.80 -4.85 -16.74
CA ASP A 226 -2.37 -5.44 -15.48
C ASP A 226 -2.66 -6.95 -15.44
N LYS A 227 -1.56 -7.73 -15.47
CA LYS A 227 -1.59 -9.21 -15.44
C LYS A 227 -1.41 -9.78 -14.05
N VAL A 228 -1.10 -8.95 -13.06
CA VAL A 228 -0.95 -9.32 -11.65
C VAL A 228 -2.29 -9.16 -10.93
N VAL A 229 -2.84 -7.95 -10.96
CA VAL A 229 -4.16 -7.62 -10.45
C VAL A 229 -5.05 -7.20 -11.62
N ASN A 230 -5.83 -8.14 -12.13
CA ASN A 230 -6.70 -7.84 -13.27
C ASN A 230 -7.63 -6.67 -12.95
N ILE A 231 -7.79 -5.74 -13.87
CA ILE A 231 -8.61 -4.53 -13.73
C ILE A 231 -10.05 -4.79 -13.22
N LYS A 232 -10.55 -6.01 -13.39
CA LYS A 232 -11.87 -6.42 -12.87
C LYS A 232 -11.96 -6.28 -11.35
N HIS A 233 -10.87 -6.48 -10.62
CA HIS A 233 -10.80 -6.31 -9.16
C HIS A 233 -10.97 -4.84 -8.78
N ALA A 234 -10.29 -3.93 -9.48
CA ALA A 234 -10.48 -2.49 -9.31
C ALA A 234 -11.90 -2.03 -9.68
N LYS A 235 -12.48 -2.59 -10.76
CA LYS A 235 -13.88 -2.33 -11.15
C LYS A 235 -14.89 -2.87 -10.14
N MET A 236 -14.60 -3.99 -9.48
CA MET A 236 -15.43 -4.51 -8.39
C MET A 236 -15.34 -3.60 -7.16
N LEU A 237 -14.12 -3.22 -6.77
CA LEU A 237 -13.89 -2.33 -5.64
C LEU A 237 -14.57 -0.97 -5.81
N LYS A 238 -14.46 -0.37 -6.99
CA LYS A 238 -15.13 0.88 -7.38
C LYS A 238 -16.62 0.90 -7.03
N ASN A 239 -17.32 -0.21 -7.27
CA ASN A 239 -18.76 -0.28 -7.05
C ASN A 239 -19.15 -0.29 -5.56
N CYS A 240 -18.18 -0.47 -4.66
CA CYS A 240 -18.37 -0.52 -3.21
C CYS A 240 -17.89 0.75 -2.51
N VAL A 241 -17.21 1.66 -3.22
CA VAL A 241 -16.76 2.95 -2.67
C VAL A 241 -17.92 3.92 -2.58
N ASN A 242 -18.24 4.42 -1.38
CA ASN A 242 -19.33 5.36 -1.17
C ASN A 242 -19.02 6.76 -1.71
N ASN A 243 -17.80 7.25 -1.47
CA ASN A 243 -17.35 8.57 -1.94
C ASN A 243 -16.28 8.42 -3.03
N LEU A 244 -16.68 7.92 -4.21
CA LEU A 244 -15.80 7.76 -5.35
C LEU A 244 -15.60 9.10 -6.06
N ALA A 245 -14.43 9.71 -5.89
CA ALA A 245 -14.04 10.94 -6.57
C ALA A 245 -13.64 10.68 -8.03
N GLY A 246 -13.02 9.52 -8.32
CA GLY A 246 -12.66 9.16 -9.68
C GLY A 246 -12.24 7.71 -9.87
N PHE A 247 -12.46 7.19 -11.08
CA PHE A 247 -11.95 5.90 -11.53
C PHE A 247 -11.26 6.08 -12.87
N TYR A 248 -9.96 5.87 -12.90
CA TYR A 248 -9.09 6.19 -14.03
C TYR A 248 -8.47 4.90 -14.58
N GLU A 249 -8.85 4.57 -15.81
CA GLU A 249 -8.38 3.41 -16.54
C GLU A 249 -7.35 3.83 -17.58
N TYR A 250 -6.11 3.33 -17.45
CA TYR A 250 -5.01 3.64 -18.36
C TYR A 250 -4.78 2.50 -19.34
N GLY A 251 -4.93 2.80 -20.64
CA GLY A 251 -4.73 1.83 -21.73
C GLY A 251 -3.27 1.39 -21.85
N ASN A 252 -3.05 0.09 -22.09
CA ASN A 252 -1.71 -0.51 -22.29
C ASN A 252 -0.73 -0.30 -21.11
N VAL A 253 -1.23 -0.06 -19.90
CA VAL A 253 -0.43 0.10 -18.69
C VAL A 253 -0.49 -1.18 -17.87
N GLY A 254 0.68 -1.73 -17.53
CA GLY A 254 0.86 -2.92 -16.70
C GLY A 254 0.93 -2.61 -15.21
N HIS A 255 0.99 -3.68 -14.39
CA HIS A 255 1.02 -3.57 -12.93
C HIS A 255 2.20 -2.74 -12.42
N ASN A 256 3.40 -3.03 -12.91
CA ASN A 256 4.63 -2.39 -12.42
C ASN A 256 4.85 -0.99 -12.99
N ASP A 257 4.15 -0.65 -14.07
CA ASP A 257 4.35 0.61 -14.79
C ASP A 257 3.45 1.72 -14.24
N ILE A 258 2.29 1.38 -13.68
CA ILE A 258 1.24 2.32 -13.34
C ILE A 258 1.64 3.34 -12.27
N LEU A 259 2.42 2.95 -11.27
CA LEU A 259 2.77 3.82 -10.13
C LEU A 259 3.50 5.10 -10.57
N PHE A 260 4.36 4.98 -11.57
CA PHE A 260 5.15 6.08 -12.11
C PHE A 260 4.88 6.30 -13.61
N ASN A 261 3.71 5.89 -14.08
CA ASN A 261 3.26 6.24 -15.42
C ASN A 261 3.09 7.77 -15.52
N PRO A 262 3.62 8.43 -16.56
CA PRO A 262 3.58 9.90 -16.67
C PRO A 262 2.18 10.51 -16.58
N ASP A 263 1.18 9.85 -17.19
CA ASP A 263 -0.20 10.34 -17.17
C ASP A 263 -0.82 10.20 -15.78
N VAL A 264 -0.50 9.10 -15.06
CA VAL A 264 -0.94 8.87 -13.67
C VAL A 264 -0.31 9.91 -12.75
N VAL A 265 1.00 10.13 -12.88
CA VAL A 265 1.75 11.13 -12.09
C VAL A 265 1.19 12.53 -12.31
N THR A 266 0.97 12.91 -13.58
CA THR A 266 0.41 14.23 -13.94
C THR A 266 -0.98 14.41 -13.30
N HIS A 267 -1.84 13.42 -13.42
CA HIS A 267 -3.18 13.49 -12.87
C HIS A 267 -3.19 13.55 -11.33
N ILE A 268 -2.33 12.78 -10.66
CA ILE A 268 -2.18 12.87 -9.20
C ILE A 268 -1.72 14.26 -8.77
N LYS A 269 -0.75 14.87 -9.50
CA LYS A 269 -0.33 16.26 -9.25
C LYS A 269 -1.47 17.26 -9.40
N GLU A 270 -2.30 17.09 -10.43
CA GLU A 270 -3.47 17.97 -10.65
C GLU A 270 -4.46 17.88 -9.50
N ILE A 271 -4.73 16.68 -8.98
CA ILE A 271 -5.58 16.47 -7.81
C ILE A 271 -4.98 17.19 -6.61
N ILE A 272 -3.71 16.92 -6.28
CA ILE A 272 -3.02 17.53 -5.15
C ILE A 272 -3.01 19.06 -5.23
N ASN A 273 -2.71 19.64 -6.40
CA ASN A 273 -2.64 21.09 -6.61
C ASN A 273 -4.01 21.78 -6.59
N ASN A 274 -5.10 21.08 -6.92
CA ASN A 274 -6.43 21.66 -6.86
C ASN A 274 -6.92 21.90 -5.44
N PHE A 275 -6.40 21.17 -4.45
CA PHE A 275 -6.73 21.38 -3.03
C PHE A 275 -6.21 22.72 -2.52
N ASP A 276 -5.05 23.20 -2.99
CA ASP A 276 -4.48 24.47 -2.55
C ASP A 276 -5.37 25.64 -2.95
N LYS A 277 -6.14 25.50 -4.04
CA LYS A 277 -7.11 26.51 -4.51
C LYS A 277 -8.46 26.48 -3.78
N GLU A 278 -8.82 25.38 -3.14
CA GLU A 278 -10.07 25.25 -2.37
C GLU A 278 -9.89 25.75 -0.93
N ASP A 279 -8.69 25.56 -0.37
CA ASP A 279 -8.34 26.03 1.00
C ASP A 279 -8.11 27.55 1.06
N GLU A 280 -7.95 28.24 -0.09
CA GLU A 280 -7.82 29.73 -0.20
C GLU A 280 -9.17 30.47 -0.35
N LYS A 281 -10.31 29.79 -0.38
CA LYS A 281 -11.65 30.38 -0.52
C LYS A 281 -12.44 30.33 0.78
#